data_5d7ea83d98ec038ce6223feec7426265
#
_entry.id   5d7ea83d98ec038ce6223feec7426265
#
_cell.length_a   1.000
_cell.length_b   1.000
_cell.length_c   1.000
_cell.angle_alpha   90.00
_cell.angle_beta   90.00
_cell.angle_gamma   90.00
#
_symmetry.space_group_name_H-M   'P 1'
#
loop_
_entity.id
_entity.type
_entity.pdbx_description
1 polymer ?
#
loop_
_entity_poly.entity_id
_entity_poly.type
_entity_poly.pdbx_seq_one_letter_code
_entity_poly.pdbx_strand_id
1 'polypeptide(L)'
;RLARGMTDKWAAIDFPFGGAKAVLAIPKPLVGSERTGLLHRFGALLNSLDGAYGTGEDLGTTPDDLREVASVSKHVIGIHGIEDAPTDPGPYTALGVFAGIKSALRHRHGSDDLSDRSVLVQGVGHVGGPLARMISKAGGSVLLCDVDADLAFAISVEIGGNVVTQENVYRTPCDVYAPCAVGATLSPATIPNLRCDIIAGSANWVTRVVLAGR
;
A
#
# COMPACT_ATOMS: atom_id res chain seq x y z
N ARG A 1 0.57 -9.30 14.43
CA ARG A 1 0.28 -7.90 14.08
C ARG A 1 -0.38 -7.81 12.72
N LEU A 2 0.26 -8.29 11.63
CA LEU A 2 -0.26 -8.19 10.26
C LEU A 2 -1.61 -8.92 10.09
N ALA A 3 -1.75 -10.14 10.64
CA ALA A 3 -2.99 -10.89 10.60
C ALA A 3 -4.17 -10.13 11.25
N ARG A 4 -3.92 -9.43 12.39
CA ARG A 4 -4.93 -8.57 13.00
C ARG A 4 -5.35 -7.43 12.08
N GLY A 5 -4.39 -6.78 11.41
CA GLY A 5 -4.70 -5.74 10.43
C GLY A 5 -5.59 -6.26 9.29
N MET A 6 -5.41 -7.51 8.88
CA MET A 6 -6.31 -8.14 7.90
C MET A 6 -7.70 -8.40 8.49
N THR A 7 -7.81 -8.84 9.75
CA THR A 7 -9.11 -8.96 10.44
C THR A 7 -9.85 -7.62 10.46
N ASP A 8 -9.15 -6.56 10.86
CA ASP A 8 -9.73 -5.22 10.94
C ASP A 8 -10.17 -4.71 9.55
N LYS A 9 -9.41 -5.03 8.48
CA LYS A 9 -9.77 -4.69 7.09
C LYS A 9 -11.05 -5.40 6.64
N TRP A 10 -11.17 -6.71 6.87
CA TRP A 10 -12.36 -7.47 6.50
C TRP A 10 -13.60 -7.01 7.29
N ALA A 11 -13.43 -6.73 8.58
CA ALA A 11 -14.50 -6.21 9.41
C ALA A 11 -14.98 -4.82 8.95
N ALA A 12 -14.06 -3.96 8.48
CA ALA A 12 -14.41 -2.61 8.01
C ALA A 12 -15.31 -2.60 6.77
N ILE A 13 -15.31 -3.67 5.98
CA ILE A 13 -16.16 -3.83 4.78
C ILE A 13 -17.24 -4.89 4.97
N ASP A 14 -17.46 -5.33 6.21
CA ASP A 14 -18.43 -6.38 6.57
C ASP A 14 -18.24 -7.67 5.78
N PHE A 15 -16.99 -8.06 5.52
CA PHE A 15 -16.65 -9.26 4.79
C PHE A 15 -16.42 -10.43 5.76
N PRO A 16 -17.03 -11.61 5.55
CA PRO A 16 -17.08 -12.69 6.55
C PRO A 16 -15.79 -13.52 6.61
N PHE A 17 -14.64 -12.87 6.59
CA PHE A 17 -13.33 -13.53 6.72
C PHE A 17 -12.58 -13.09 7.96
N GLY A 18 -11.85 -14.02 8.55
CA GLY A 18 -10.79 -13.73 9.52
C GLY A 18 -9.54 -13.19 8.82
N GLY A 19 -8.63 -12.63 9.60
CA GLY A 19 -7.36 -12.13 9.09
C GLY A 19 -6.22 -13.13 9.28
N ALA A 20 -5.49 -13.39 8.20
CA ALA A 20 -4.24 -14.13 8.22
C ALA A 20 -3.15 -13.37 7.47
N LYS A 21 -1.88 -13.69 7.70
CA LYS A 21 -0.74 -13.14 6.98
C LYS A 21 0.44 -14.08 7.10
N ALA A 22 1.08 -14.39 5.98
CA ALA A 22 2.35 -15.11 5.94
C ALA A 22 3.51 -14.14 5.72
N VAL A 23 4.65 -14.45 6.27
CA VAL A 23 5.94 -13.79 6.01
C VAL A 23 6.99 -14.87 5.79
N LEU A 24 7.58 -14.90 4.61
CA LEU A 24 8.69 -15.79 4.29
C LEU A 24 9.99 -15.03 4.50
N ALA A 25 10.69 -15.33 5.60
CA ALA A 25 12.00 -14.76 5.87
C ALA A 25 13.06 -15.53 5.08
N ILE A 26 13.71 -14.87 4.13
CA ILE A 26 14.78 -15.44 3.32
C ILE A 26 16.09 -14.68 3.57
N PRO A 27 17.23 -15.38 3.77
CA PRO A 27 18.50 -14.72 4.11
C PRO A 27 19.12 -13.94 2.95
N LYS A 28 18.74 -14.28 1.71
CA LYS A 28 19.17 -13.61 0.47
C LYS A 28 18.06 -13.72 -0.57
N PRO A 29 18.02 -12.83 -1.56
CA PRO A 29 17.11 -12.99 -2.70
C PRO A 29 17.30 -14.35 -3.38
N LEU A 30 16.20 -15.05 -3.64
CA LEU A 30 16.18 -16.32 -4.35
C LEU A 30 15.73 -16.10 -5.79
N VAL A 31 16.35 -16.82 -6.73
CA VAL A 31 16.03 -16.77 -8.15
C VAL A 31 15.94 -18.19 -8.74
N GLY A 32 15.29 -18.32 -9.90
CA GLY A 32 15.19 -19.59 -10.63
C GLY A 32 14.63 -20.73 -9.77
N SER A 33 15.22 -21.91 -9.88
CA SER A 33 14.73 -23.13 -9.21
C SER A 33 14.72 -23.05 -7.67
N GLU A 34 15.60 -22.25 -7.07
CA GLU A 34 15.59 -22.06 -5.60
C GLU A 34 14.32 -21.32 -5.17
N ARG A 35 13.92 -20.28 -5.94
CA ARG A 35 12.69 -19.53 -5.70
C ARG A 35 11.46 -20.39 -5.93
N THR A 36 11.36 -21.06 -7.07
CA THR A 36 10.27 -22.01 -7.38
C THR A 36 10.15 -23.08 -6.30
N GLY A 37 11.27 -23.68 -5.86
CA GLY A 37 11.25 -24.68 -4.81
C GLY A 37 10.74 -24.15 -3.45
N LEU A 38 11.02 -22.89 -3.10
CA LEU A 38 10.45 -22.25 -1.92
C LEU A 38 8.94 -22.06 -2.07
N LEU A 39 8.49 -21.57 -3.21
CA LEU A 39 7.07 -21.30 -3.49
C LEU A 39 6.24 -22.59 -3.49
N HIS A 40 6.76 -23.68 -4.05
CA HIS A 40 6.10 -25.00 -4.01
C HIS A 40 6.00 -25.55 -2.58
N ARG A 41 7.06 -25.42 -1.75
CA ARG A 41 6.98 -25.80 -0.32
C ARG A 41 5.94 -24.94 0.44
N PHE A 42 5.86 -23.67 0.12
CA PHE A 42 4.84 -22.79 0.69
C PHE A 42 3.44 -23.23 0.26
N GLY A 43 3.22 -23.55 -1.03
CA GLY A 43 1.97 -24.10 -1.54
C GLY A 43 1.57 -25.42 -0.85
N ALA A 44 2.51 -26.33 -0.63
CA ALA A 44 2.26 -27.56 0.12
C ALA A 44 1.85 -27.29 1.58
N LEU A 45 2.49 -26.28 2.23
CA LEU A 45 2.08 -25.83 3.56
C LEU A 45 0.64 -25.29 3.56
N LEU A 46 0.24 -24.49 2.56
CA LEU A 46 -1.14 -24.01 2.44
C LEU A 46 -2.14 -25.15 2.37
N ASN A 47 -1.84 -26.22 1.62
CA ASN A 47 -2.70 -27.40 1.55
C ASN A 47 -2.86 -28.09 2.91
N SER A 48 -1.82 -28.12 3.75
CA SER A 48 -1.90 -28.70 5.10
C SER A 48 -2.80 -27.94 6.06
N LEU A 49 -3.14 -26.68 5.72
CA LEU A 49 -4.05 -25.83 6.49
C LEU A 49 -5.53 -26.00 6.06
N ASP A 50 -5.79 -26.85 5.09
CA ASP A 50 -7.14 -27.25 4.62
C ASP A 50 -8.12 -26.06 4.43
N GLY A 51 -7.64 -24.98 3.82
CA GLY A 51 -8.44 -23.79 3.55
C GLY A 51 -8.55 -22.78 4.70
N ALA A 52 -7.96 -23.04 5.85
CA ALA A 52 -7.93 -22.09 6.95
C ALA A 52 -7.13 -20.82 6.61
N TYR A 53 -6.28 -20.87 5.58
CA TYR A 53 -5.53 -19.74 5.09
C TYR A 53 -5.46 -19.74 3.56
N GLY A 54 -5.86 -18.64 2.94
CA GLY A 54 -5.63 -18.32 1.53
C GLY A 54 -4.57 -17.23 1.39
N THR A 55 -3.64 -17.39 0.44
CA THR A 55 -2.60 -16.42 0.14
C THR A 55 -2.94 -15.61 -1.10
N GLY A 56 -2.35 -14.41 -1.22
CA GLY A 56 -2.44 -13.54 -2.39
C GLY A 56 -1.15 -12.75 -2.58
N GLU A 57 -1.07 -11.97 -3.64
CA GLU A 57 0.07 -11.11 -3.93
C GLU A 57 0.27 -10.06 -2.83
N ASP A 58 1.52 -9.84 -2.43
CA ASP A 58 1.94 -8.82 -1.49
C ASP A 58 3.44 -8.54 -1.67
N LEU A 59 4.00 -7.70 -0.82
CA LEU A 59 5.40 -7.29 -0.86
C LEU A 59 6.37 -8.46 -1.06
N GLY A 60 7.22 -8.35 -2.09
CA GLY A 60 8.23 -9.34 -2.42
C GLY A 60 7.74 -10.56 -3.20
N THR A 61 6.45 -10.60 -3.57
CA THR A 61 5.89 -11.57 -4.49
C THR A 61 5.38 -10.90 -5.77
N THR A 62 5.33 -11.68 -6.85
CA THR A 62 4.86 -11.26 -8.16
C THR A 62 3.68 -12.14 -8.59
N PRO A 63 2.92 -11.74 -9.62
CA PRO A 63 1.89 -12.61 -10.21
C PRO A 63 2.43 -13.98 -10.64
N ASP A 64 3.68 -14.03 -11.15
CA ASP A 64 4.31 -15.31 -11.53
C ASP A 64 4.61 -16.19 -10.33
N ASP A 65 5.06 -15.61 -9.21
CA ASP A 65 5.24 -16.36 -7.97
C ASP A 65 3.91 -16.99 -7.49
N LEU A 66 2.83 -16.23 -7.60
CA LEU A 66 1.50 -16.75 -7.21
C LEU A 66 1.02 -17.86 -8.14
N ARG A 67 1.37 -17.82 -9.44
CA ARG A 67 1.10 -18.93 -10.37
C ARG A 67 1.89 -20.17 -9.98
N GLU A 68 3.16 -20.03 -9.57
CA GLU A 68 3.96 -21.14 -9.06
C GLU A 68 3.34 -21.75 -7.79
N VAL A 69 2.87 -20.94 -6.83
CA VAL A 69 2.17 -21.45 -5.65
C VAL A 69 0.87 -22.16 -6.06
N ALA A 70 0.14 -21.59 -7.01
CA ALA A 70 -1.14 -22.14 -7.48
C ALA A 70 -0.99 -23.46 -8.26
N SER A 71 0.17 -23.71 -8.86
CA SER A 71 0.45 -25.00 -9.52
C SER A 71 0.40 -26.17 -8.54
N VAL A 72 0.57 -25.91 -7.23
CA VAL A 72 0.56 -26.94 -6.18
C VAL A 72 -0.50 -26.75 -5.11
N SER A 73 -1.16 -25.57 -5.05
CA SER A 73 -2.21 -25.30 -4.06
C SER A 73 -3.38 -24.51 -4.65
N LYS A 74 -4.59 -24.92 -4.32
CA LYS A 74 -5.82 -24.20 -4.69
C LYS A 74 -6.12 -23.00 -3.78
N HIS A 75 -5.37 -22.81 -2.70
CA HIS A 75 -5.59 -21.78 -1.69
C HIS A 75 -4.84 -20.48 -2.01
N VAL A 76 -4.94 -20.04 -3.27
CA VAL A 76 -4.35 -18.80 -3.78
C VAL A 76 -5.46 -17.90 -4.29
N ILE A 77 -5.46 -16.65 -3.86
CA ILE A 77 -6.45 -15.63 -4.19
C ILE A 77 -5.86 -14.67 -5.22
N GLY A 78 -6.67 -14.19 -6.17
CA GLY A 78 -6.27 -13.17 -7.13
C GLY A 78 -5.61 -13.69 -8.42
N ILE A 79 -5.51 -15.02 -8.59
CA ILE A 79 -4.99 -15.62 -9.83
C ILE A 79 -6.06 -16.34 -10.65
N HIS A 80 -7.22 -16.64 -10.05
CA HIS A 80 -8.39 -17.22 -10.69
C HIS A 80 -9.45 -16.14 -10.85
N GLY A 81 -9.13 -15.12 -11.59
CA GLY A 81 -10.05 -14.04 -11.93
C GLY A 81 -10.54 -14.17 -13.37
N ILE A 82 -11.54 -13.39 -13.71
CA ILE A 82 -11.98 -13.11 -15.07
C ILE A 82 -10.72 -12.95 -15.96
N GLU A 83 -10.68 -13.58 -17.11
CA GLU A 83 -9.50 -13.72 -17.99
C GLU A 83 -8.74 -12.39 -18.25
N ASP A 84 -9.38 -11.23 -18.06
CA ASP A 84 -8.83 -9.89 -18.26
C ASP A 84 -8.68 -9.07 -16.96
N ALA A 85 -8.89 -9.64 -15.77
CA ALA A 85 -8.76 -8.88 -14.53
C ALA A 85 -7.28 -8.73 -14.14
N PRO A 86 -6.82 -7.48 -13.85
CA PRO A 86 -5.46 -7.28 -13.36
C PRO A 86 -5.26 -8.04 -12.05
N THR A 87 -4.17 -8.79 -11.97
CA THR A 87 -3.79 -9.51 -10.73
C THR A 87 -3.14 -8.58 -9.71
N ASP A 88 -2.60 -7.43 -10.15
CA ASP A 88 -1.98 -6.42 -9.29
C ASP A 88 -3.05 -5.65 -8.48
N PRO A 89 -3.08 -5.77 -7.15
CA PRO A 89 -4.02 -5.03 -6.30
C PRO A 89 -3.66 -3.54 -6.14
N GLY A 90 -2.49 -3.11 -6.60
CA GLY A 90 -1.95 -1.76 -6.41
C GLY A 90 -2.88 -0.67 -6.91
N PRO A 91 -3.33 -0.68 -8.18
CA PRO A 91 -4.24 0.34 -8.72
C PRO A 91 -5.59 0.43 -7.98
N TYR A 92 -6.16 -0.71 -7.57
CA TYR A 92 -7.40 -0.73 -6.80
C TYR A 92 -7.20 -0.18 -5.39
N THR A 93 -6.07 -0.49 -4.77
CA THR A 93 -5.69 0.08 -3.48
C THR A 93 -5.50 1.60 -3.59
N ALA A 94 -4.86 2.07 -4.66
CA ALA A 94 -4.68 3.49 -4.93
C ALA A 94 -6.03 4.21 -5.08
N LEU A 95 -7.00 3.60 -5.80
CA LEU A 95 -8.35 4.12 -5.92
C LEU A 95 -9.05 4.24 -4.56
N GLY A 96 -8.92 3.22 -3.70
CA GLY A 96 -9.45 3.24 -2.33
C GLY A 96 -8.84 4.35 -1.48
N VAL A 97 -7.51 4.53 -1.55
CA VAL A 97 -6.81 5.63 -0.85
C VAL A 97 -7.26 6.99 -1.38
N PHE A 98 -7.38 7.14 -2.70
CA PHE A 98 -7.86 8.38 -3.33
C PHE A 98 -9.27 8.75 -2.87
N ALA A 99 -10.20 7.79 -2.83
CA ALA A 99 -11.54 8.00 -2.30
C ALA A 99 -11.52 8.38 -0.81
N GLY A 100 -10.65 7.74 -0.02
CA GLY A 100 -10.42 8.07 1.38
C GLY A 100 -9.90 9.49 1.59
N ILE A 101 -8.94 9.94 0.77
CA ILE A 101 -8.43 11.32 0.77
C ILE A 101 -9.56 12.31 0.48
N LYS A 102 -10.35 12.09 -0.56
CA LYS A 102 -11.49 12.94 -0.91
C LYS A 102 -12.51 13.01 0.23
N SER A 103 -12.84 11.88 0.84
CA SER A 103 -13.75 11.83 1.99
C SER A 103 -13.22 12.61 3.19
N ALA A 104 -11.92 12.47 3.48
CA ALA A 104 -11.27 13.18 4.59
C ALA A 104 -11.21 14.69 4.35
N LEU A 105 -10.90 15.12 3.11
CA LEU A 105 -10.94 16.52 2.71
C LEU A 105 -12.35 17.12 2.86
N ARG A 106 -13.36 16.41 2.39
CA ARG A 106 -14.76 16.85 2.56
C ARG A 106 -15.14 17.00 4.03
N HIS A 107 -14.72 16.05 4.87
CA HIS A 107 -14.98 16.10 6.31
C HIS A 107 -14.25 17.28 6.98
N ARG A 108 -12.99 17.49 6.63
CA ARG A 108 -12.11 18.48 7.29
C ARG A 108 -12.33 19.90 6.76
N HIS A 109 -12.58 20.06 5.46
CA HIS A 109 -12.59 21.34 4.77
C HIS A 109 -13.92 21.65 4.05
N GLY A 110 -14.93 20.77 4.14
CA GLY A 110 -16.24 20.95 3.50
C GLY A 110 -16.27 20.68 1.99
N SER A 111 -15.12 20.42 1.37
CA SER A 111 -15.01 20.13 -0.09
C SER A 111 -14.01 19.01 -0.30
N ASP A 112 -14.26 18.18 -1.30
CA ASP A 112 -13.34 17.13 -1.78
C ASP A 112 -12.56 17.54 -3.03
N ASP A 113 -12.61 18.82 -3.39
CA ASP A 113 -11.83 19.41 -4.47
C ASP A 113 -10.34 19.42 -4.10
N LEU A 114 -9.51 18.97 -5.02
CA LEU A 114 -8.07 18.90 -4.88
C LEU A 114 -7.32 20.08 -5.52
N SER A 115 -7.98 20.96 -6.24
CA SER A 115 -7.36 22.02 -7.07
C SER A 115 -6.42 22.93 -6.27
N ASP A 116 -6.75 23.21 -5.00
CA ASP A 116 -5.94 24.06 -4.11
C ASP A 116 -5.30 23.23 -2.97
N ARG A 117 -5.12 21.94 -3.18
CA ARG A 117 -4.62 21.02 -2.15
C ARG A 117 -3.29 20.40 -2.53
N SER A 118 -2.44 20.25 -1.53
CA SER A 118 -1.16 19.58 -1.63
C SER A 118 -1.21 18.21 -0.96
N VAL A 119 -0.76 17.19 -1.68
CA VAL A 119 -0.69 15.82 -1.18
C VAL A 119 0.75 15.31 -1.27
N LEU A 120 1.33 14.93 -0.14
CA LEU A 120 2.64 14.30 -0.09
C LEU A 120 2.47 12.78 -0.08
N VAL A 121 2.90 12.14 -1.15
CA VAL A 121 2.90 10.68 -1.31
C VAL A 121 4.28 10.14 -0.95
N GLN A 122 4.37 9.38 0.14
CA GLN A 122 5.59 8.68 0.53
C GLN A 122 5.55 7.23 0.08
N GLY A 123 6.45 6.86 -0.80
CA GLY A 123 6.44 5.59 -1.54
C GLY A 123 5.64 5.72 -2.82
N VAL A 124 6.31 5.67 -3.98
CA VAL A 124 5.68 5.85 -5.29
C VAL A 124 5.72 4.58 -6.14
N GLY A 125 5.74 3.41 -5.50
CA GLY A 125 5.64 2.10 -6.12
C GLY A 125 4.22 1.78 -6.63
N HIS A 126 3.83 0.47 -6.52
CA HIS A 126 2.58 -0.07 -7.07
C HIS A 126 1.30 0.64 -6.63
N VAL A 127 1.27 1.23 -5.44
CA VAL A 127 0.10 1.99 -4.94
C VAL A 127 0.33 3.49 -5.07
N GLY A 128 1.47 4.00 -4.58
CA GLY A 128 1.70 5.45 -4.51
C GLY A 128 1.85 6.10 -5.88
N GLY A 129 2.45 5.42 -6.87
CA GLY A 129 2.57 5.93 -8.23
C GLY A 129 1.20 6.17 -8.89
N PRO A 130 0.32 5.16 -8.98
CA PRO A 130 -1.07 5.37 -9.44
C PRO A 130 -1.82 6.43 -8.64
N LEU A 131 -1.67 6.47 -7.30
CA LEU A 131 -2.30 7.49 -6.46
C LEU A 131 -1.84 8.90 -6.83
N ALA A 132 -0.53 9.10 -7.01
CA ALA A 132 0.05 10.39 -7.40
C ALA A 132 -0.54 10.90 -8.73
N ARG A 133 -0.68 10.02 -9.72
CA ARG A 133 -1.32 10.32 -11.00
C ARG A 133 -2.79 10.72 -10.86
N MET A 134 -3.54 10.00 -10.00
CA MET A 134 -4.95 10.33 -9.73
C MET A 134 -5.09 11.70 -9.09
N ILE A 135 -4.22 12.04 -8.13
CA ILE A 135 -4.23 13.34 -7.45
C ILE A 135 -3.92 14.46 -8.45
N SER A 136 -2.84 14.32 -9.24
CA SER A 136 -2.45 15.30 -10.26
C SER A 136 -3.57 15.50 -11.30
N LYS A 137 -4.16 14.39 -11.79
CA LYS A 137 -5.30 14.46 -12.72
C LYS A 137 -6.52 15.17 -12.16
N ALA A 138 -6.70 15.12 -10.83
CA ALA A 138 -7.77 15.81 -10.12
C ALA A 138 -7.42 17.28 -9.77
N GLY A 139 -6.28 17.80 -10.26
CA GLY A 139 -5.83 19.18 -10.07
C GLY A 139 -5.01 19.42 -8.79
N GLY A 140 -4.77 18.40 -7.97
CA GLY A 140 -3.99 18.55 -6.74
C GLY A 140 -2.49 18.70 -6.99
N SER A 141 -1.82 19.49 -6.15
CA SER A 141 -0.35 19.58 -6.12
C SER A 141 0.23 18.33 -5.48
N VAL A 142 1.18 17.67 -6.16
CA VAL A 142 1.76 16.41 -5.69
C VAL A 142 3.21 16.60 -5.25
N LEU A 143 3.50 16.17 -4.03
CA LEU A 143 4.84 16.06 -3.47
C LEU A 143 5.18 14.56 -3.36
N LEU A 144 6.35 14.15 -3.84
CA LEU A 144 6.73 12.74 -3.95
C LEU A 144 8.00 12.46 -3.16
N CYS A 145 8.00 11.35 -2.44
CA CYS A 145 9.18 10.87 -1.73
C CYS A 145 9.28 9.34 -1.89
N ASP A 146 10.43 8.85 -2.31
CA ASP A 146 10.71 7.41 -2.34
C ASP A 146 12.18 7.16 -1.97
N VAL A 147 12.52 5.94 -1.55
CA VAL A 147 13.90 5.50 -1.37
C VAL A 147 14.62 5.38 -2.72
N ASP A 148 13.87 5.06 -3.77
CA ASP A 148 14.30 5.14 -5.16
C ASP A 148 14.05 6.57 -5.67
N ALA A 149 15.10 7.39 -5.60
CA ALA A 149 15.02 8.78 -6.00
C ALA A 149 14.78 8.95 -7.52
N ASP A 150 15.27 8.04 -8.34
CA ASP A 150 15.10 8.07 -9.80
C ASP A 150 13.65 7.78 -10.17
N LEU A 151 13.02 6.83 -9.50
CA LEU A 151 11.59 6.54 -9.66
C LEU A 151 10.73 7.75 -9.25
N ALA A 152 11.02 8.35 -8.08
CA ALA A 152 10.30 9.54 -7.62
C ALA A 152 10.46 10.70 -8.61
N PHE A 153 11.66 10.91 -9.14
CA PHE A 153 11.93 11.93 -10.13
C PHE A 153 11.19 11.68 -11.44
N ALA A 154 11.24 10.46 -11.97
CA ALA A 154 10.55 10.10 -13.20
C ALA A 154 9.04 10.38 -13.13
N ILE A 155 8.39 9.99 -12.02
CA ILE A 155 6.97 10.27 -11.81
C ILE A 155 6.73 11.78 -11.64
N SER A 156 7.62 12.50 -10.95
CA SER A 156 7.47 13.95 -10.78
C SER A 156 7.46 14.70 -12.12
N VAL A 157 8.33 14.31 -13.04
CA VAL A 157 8.38 14.87 -14.41
C VAL A 157 7.09 14.53 -15.17
N GLU A 158 6.60 13.29 -15.05
CA GLU A 158 5.39 12.84 -15.73
C GLU A 158 4.14 13.66 -15.32
N ILE A 159 3.99 13.94 -14.03
CA ILE A 159 2.77 14.54 -13.48
C ILE A 159 2.89 16.03 -13.13
N GLY A 160 4.05 16.64 -13.34
CA GLY A 160 4.32 18.02 -12.92
C GLY A 160 4.41 18.19 -11.39
N GLY A 161 4.82 17.13 -10.67
CA GLY A 161 4.98 17.15 -9.22
C GLY A 161 6.37 17.58 -8.77
N ASN A 162 6.60 17.64 -7.46
CA ASN A 162 7.88 17.97 -6.86
C ASN A 162 8.41 16.83 -5.99
N VAL A 163 9.72 16.58 -6.04
CA VAL A 163 10.37 15.56 -5.19
C VAL A 163 10.75 16.16 -3.85
N VAL A 164 10.48 15.41 -2.79
CA VAL A 164 10.88 15.72 -1.41
C VAL A 164 11.89 14.66 -0.96
N THR A 165 12.95 15.07 -0.28
CA THR A 165 13.95 14.15 0.25
C THR A 165 13.43 13.37 1.46
N GLN A 166 14.00 12.18 1.70
CA GLN A 166 13.67 11.34 2.87
C GLN A 166 13.82 12.08 4.20
N GLU A 167 14.81 12.97 4.31
CA GLU A 167 15.09 13.75 5.52
C GLU A 167 13.96 14.76 5.82
N ASN A 168 13.33 15.28 4.77
CA ASN A 168 12.35 16.35 4.86
C ASN A 168 10.90 15.86 4.82
N VAL A 169 10.67 14.58 4.51
CA VAL A 169 9.33 14.01 4.26
C VAL A 169 8.32 14.31 5.38
N TYR A 170 8.75 14.24 6.65
CA TYR A 170 7.87 14.50 7.79
C TYR A 170 7.71 15.98 8.15
N ARG A 171 8.58 16.85 7.60
CA ARG A 171 8.59 18.29 7.92
C ARG A 171 8.06 19.15 6.78
N THR A 172 7.82 18.55 5.63
CA THR A 172 7.28 19.24 4.46
C THR A 172 5.81 19.55 4.68
N PRO A 173 5.39 20.83 4.60
CA PRO A 173 3.99 21.20 4.72
C PRO A 173 3.17 20.62 3.56
N CYS A 174 2.00 20.05 3.89
CA CYS A 174 1.02 19.58 2.92
C CYS A 174 -0.35 19.49 3.57
N ASP A 175 -1.42 19.47 2.80
CA ASP A 175 -2.77 19.26 3.34
C ASP A 175 -2.97 17.79 3.73
N VAL A 176 -2.47 16.89 2.90
CA VAL A 176 -2.59 15.44 3.09
C VAL A 176 -1.22 14.76 3.03
N TYR A 177 -0.89 14.00 4.04
CA TYR A 177 0.24 13.06 4.01
C TYR A 177 -0.26 11.66 3.71
N ALA A 178 0.19 11.08 2.60
CA ALA A 178 -0.22 9.77 2.11
C ALA A 178 0.93 8.75 2.18
N PRO A 179 1.11 8.04 3.32
CA PRO A 179 2.10 6.97 3.43
C PRO A 179 1.68 5.76 2.61
N CYS A 180 2.44 5.47 1.54
CA CYS A 180 2.24 4.34 0.62
C CYS A 180 3.48 3.44 0.51
N ALA A 181 4.51 3.67 1.34
CA ALA A 181 5.72 2.86 1.46
C ALA A 181 5.52 1.68 2.41
N VAL A 182 6.61 1.04 2.82
CA VAL A 182 6.60 0.02 3.88
C VAL A 182 5.98 0.55 5.17
N GLY A 183 5.32 -0.32 5.92
CA GLY A 183 4.60 0.07 7.14
C GLY A 183 5.51 0.61 8.25
N ALA A 184 4.86 1.19 9.29
CA ALA A 184 5.51 1.76 10.48
C ALA A 184 6.33 3.06 10.22
N THR A 185 6.02 3.80 9.17
CA THR A 185 6.59 5.13 8.89
C THR A 185 6.14 6.17 9.92
N LEU A 186 4.97 6.01 10.50
CA LEU A 186 4.47 6.84 11.58
C LEU A 186 4.76 6.22 12.95
N SER A 187 5.44 6.99 13.79
CA SER A 187 5.90 6.58 15.10
C SER A 187 5.85 7.77 16.08
N PRO A 188 6.01 7.55 17.39
CA PRO A 188 6.15 8.65 18.35
C PRO A 188 7.28 9.65 18.00
N ALA A 189 8.29 9.21 17.25
CA ALA A 189 9.38 10.07 16.82
C ALA A 189 9.06 10.89 15.55
N THR A 190 8.23 10.37 14.65
CA THR A 190 7.93 11.01 13.35
C THR A 190 6.67 11.87 13.40
N ILE A 191 5.63 11.43 14.14
CA ILE A 191 4.35 12.15 14.25
C ILE A 191 4.48 13.60 14.69
N PRO A 192 5.30 13.97 15.70
CA PRO A 192 5.42 15.36 16.13
C PRO A 192 6.00 16.30 15.08
N ASN A 193 6.64 15.74 14.04
CA ASN A 193 7.25 16.52 12.96
C ASN A 193 6.31 16.75 11.78
N LEU A 194 5.19 16.02 11.72
CA LEU A 194 4.23 16.13 10.60
C LEU A 194 3.61 17.52 10.55
N ARG A 195 3.50 18.04 9.33
CA ARG A 195 2.88 19.33 9.02
C ARG A 195 1.77 19.13 7.99
N CYS A 196 0.78 18.34 8.38
CA CYS A 196 -0.40 18.06 7.55
C CYS A 196 -1.65 18.04 8.42
N ASP A 197 -2.80 18.30 7.80
CA ASP A 197 -4.10 18.21 8.45
C ASP A 197 -4.68 16.80 8.41
N ILE A 198 -4.33 16.04 7.38
CA ILE A 198 -4.90 14.72 7.08
C ILE A 198 -3.78 13.71 6.85
N ILE A 199 -3.97 12.51 7.38
CA ILE A 199 -3.13 11.35 7.07
C ILE A 199 -4.04 10.30 6.45
N ALA A 200 -3.80 9.95 5.18
CA ALA A 200 -4.56 8.93 4.46
C ALA A 200 -3.66 8.22 3.43
N GLY A 201 -3.38 6.94 3.64
CA GLY A 201 -2.48 6.16 2.80
C GLY A 201 -2.72 4.66 2.91
N SER A 202 -1.94 3.87 2.18
CA SER A 202 -2.06 2.41 2.14
C SER A 202 -1.05 1.67 3.01
N ALA A 203 -0.06 2.37 3.60
CA ALA A 203 0.96 1.73 4.42
C ALA A 203 0.34 0.97 5.59
N ASN A 204 0.74 -0.28 5.79
CA ASN A 204 0.28 -1.07 6.93
C ASN A 204 0.79 -0.46 8.25
N TRP A 205 -0.09 -0.40 9.26
CA TRP A 205 0.26 0.11 10.58
C TRP A 205 0.72 1.57 10.55
N VAL A 206 -0.11 2.41 9.97
CA VAL A 206 0.12 3.86 9.95
C VAL A 206 0.25 4.38 11.38
N THR A 207 -0.53 3.95 12.32
CA THR A 207 -0.24 4.09 13.75
C THR A 207 -1.09 3.20 14.65
N ARG A 208 -0.63 2.98 15.88
CA ARG A 208 -1.44 2.65 17.05
C ARG A 208 -1.64 3.91 17.92
N VAL A 209 -1.61 5.08 17.34
CA VAL A 209 -1.89 6.31 18.05
C VAL A 209 -3.37 6.59 17.90
N VAL A 210 -4.12 6.27 18.94
CA VAL A 210 -5.34 7.02 19.25
C VAL A 210 -4.84 8.46 19.40
N LEU A 211 -5.12 9.32 18.45
CA LEU A 211 -4.98 10.75 18.63
C LEU A 211 -5.95 11.09 19.77
N ALA A 212 -5.43 11.16 20.98
CA ALA A 212 -6.11 11.81 22.07
C ALA A 212 -6.37 13.24 21.57
N GLY A 213 -7.64 13.61 21.44
CA GLY A 213 -8.09 14.84 20.83
C GLY A 213 -7.33 16.06 21.38
N ARG A 214 -6.98 16.94 20.48
CA ARG A 214 -6.84 18.36 20.75
C ARG A 214 -8.10 19.06 20.29
#